data_915709ada0430d6f4eecb2cacc75d3d8
#
_entry.id   915709ada0430d6f4eecb2cacc75d3d8
#
_cell.length_a   1.000
_cell.length_b   1.000
_cell.length_c   1.000
_cell.angle_alpha   90.00
_cell.angle_beta   90.00
_cell.angle_gamma   90.00
#
_symmetry.space_group_name_H-M   'P 1'
#
loop_
_entity.id
_entity.type
_entity.pdbx_description
1 polymer ?
#
loop_
_entity_poly.entity_id
_entity_poly.type
_entity_poly.pdbx_seq_one_letter_code
_entity_poly.pdbx_strand_id
1 'polypeptide(L)'
;MGKKDSKPVLIIIDDEPHFSESLQMALEDAYNISHAPSLSRARETLDKKHPDVILLDIKLPDGNGIGFLRELRTMEPMPIVFVMTAHATIDNAVASLKEGAVDYFTKPLDIEKLRREINIYIENRILHKKIDTLDMKIRRINPPFVTSGINAMKPIVDKVPMIAPLNIPVLITGETGTGKEKLAGWIHELSGAAGDMVAINCSALPKDIFENELFGHVKGAFSGAVLQKEGLVERAENGTLFLDEIGELPESVQAKLLRVVEEGVYYKIGDSRERRISFRLISATSKDLGSHAGFRSDLFYRINGITFGLPPLRERKEDIRLLVSTFIDEANRAYNKNVSGVSPKVMRQFADYCWPGNIRQLKWLIHHAVALTSRDLLDADDLSASSDIFKDGPKAGGLDYSVPFQEALKDLEKSYIGHALLSADNNRTEAARILGVSVRVLHYKIRKYGL
;
A
#
# COMPACT_ATOMS: atom_id res chain seq x y z
N MET A 1 23.01 19.82 -19.34
CA MET A 1 22.59 20.58 -20.52
C MET A 1 21.08 20.68 -20.47
N GLY A 2 20.55 21.88 -20.17
CA GLY A 2 19.12 22.12 -19.99
C GLY A 2 18.36 21.91 -21.29
N LYS A 3 17.21 21.23 -21.21
CA LYS A 3 16.22 21.24 -22.27
C LYS A 3 15.84 22.68 -22.54
N LYS A 4 16.09 23.17 -23.77
CA LYS A 4 15.50 24.42 -24.29
C LYS A 4 13.99 24.37 -23.98
N ASP A 5 13.49 25.43 -23.36
CA ASP A 5 12.05 25.64 -23.16
C ASP A 5 11.37 25.63 -24.53
N SER A 6 10.80 24.50 -24.91
CA SER A 6 9.92 24.42 -26.08
C SER A 6 8.59 25.04 -25.68
N LYS A 7 8.10 25.98 -26.53
CA LYS A 7 6.79 26.62 -26.33
C LYS A 7 5.73 25.52 -26.12
N PRO A 8 4.76 25.68 -25.19
CA PRO A 8 3.64 24.76 -25.02
C PRO A 8 2.87 24.56 -26.32
N VAL A 9 2.39 23.36 -26.56
CA VAL A 9 1.61 23.01 -27.75
C VAL A 9 0.15 23.33 -27.51
N LEU A 10 -0.43 24.20 -28.38
CA LEU A 10 -1.83 24.60 -28.31
C LEU A 10 -2.55 24.20 -29.60
N ILE A 11 -3.73 23.57 -29.47
CA ILE A 11 -4.58 23.27 -30.61
C ILE A 11 -5.84 24.13 -30.54
N ILE A 12 -6.17 24.83 -31.63
CA ILE A 12 -7.40 25.56 -31.82
C ILE A 12 -8.33 24.66 -32.64
N ILE A 13 -9.50 24.31 -32.11
CA ILE A 13 -10.50 23.52 -32.78
C ILE A 13 -11.73 24.42 -33.00
N ASP A 14 -11.87 24.94 -34.22
CA ASP A 14 -12.86 25.96 -34.57
C ASP A 14 -13.05 25.97 -36.09
N ASP A 15 -14.29 26.06 -36.55
CA ASP A 15 -14.62 26.02 -37.98
C ASP A 15 -14.58 27.39 -38.67
N GLU A 16 -14.39 28.48 -37.92
CA GLU A 16 -14.27 29.86 -38.44
C GLU A 16 -12.83 30.19 -38.80
N PRO A 17 -12.43 30.22 -40.11
CA PRO A 17 -11.03 30.40 -40.48
C PRO A 17 -10.45 31.74 -40.00
N HIS A 18 -11.17 32.84 -40.20
CA HIS A 18 -10.71 34.20 -39.84
C HIS A 18 -10.54 34.38 -38.33
N PHE A 19 -11.42 33.75 -37.55
CA PHE A 19 -11.31 33.78 -36.09
C PHE A 19 -10.05 33.00 -35.66
N SER A 20 -9.87 31.80 -36.19
CA SER A 20 -8.74 30.93 -35.88
C SER A 20 -7.39 31.55 -36.28
N GLU A 21 -7.31 32.22 -37.47
CA GLU A 21 -6.11 32.96 -37.93
C GLU A 21 -5.79 34.12 -36.98
N SER A 22 -6.80 34.92 -36.61
CA SER A 22 -6.63 36.06 -35.69
C SER A 22 -6.14 35.59 -34.31
N LEU A 23 -6.69 34.46 -33.82
CA LEU A 23 -6.30 33.88 -32.53
C LEU A 23 -4.91 33.29 -32.58
N GLN A 24 -4.54 32.68 -33.73
CA GLN A 24 -3.19 32.16 -33.96
C GLN A 24 -2.16 33.31 -33.95
N MET A 25 -2.39 34.38 -34.70
CA MET A 25 -1.52 35.55 -34.70
C MET A 25 -1.35 36.16 -33.31
N ALA A 26 -2.42 36.17 -32.52
CA ALA A 26 -2.38 36.75 -31.19
C ALA A 26 -1.63 35.87 -30.14
N LEU A 27 -1.44 34.58 -30.38
CA LEU A 27 -0.87 33.64 -29.41
C LEU A 27 0.45 32.98 -29.88
N GLU A 28 0.87 33.09 -31.14
CA GLU A 28 2.06 32.41 -31.71
C GLU A 28 3.40 32.84 -31.06
N ASP A 29 3.43 33.98 -30.43
CA ASP A 29 4.61 34.46 -29.68
C ASP A 29 4.89 33.56 -28.45
N ALA A 30 3.86 33.01 -27.82
CA ALA A 30 3.93 32.22 -26.58
C ALA A 30 3.74 30.72 -26.79
N TYR A 31 2.99 30.28 -27.80
CA TYR A 31 2.60 28.88 -28.00
C TYR A 31 2.99 28.34 -29.37
N ASN A 32 3.16 27.02 -29.48
CA ASN A 32 3.27 26.29 -30.74
C ASN A 32 1.86 25.86 -31.17
N ILE A 33 1.27 26.58 -32.14
CA ILE A 33 -0.14 26.48 -32.45
C ILE A 33 -0.41 25.56 -33.63
N SER A 34 -1.47 24.79 -33.54
CA SER A 34 -2.07 24.04 -34.65
C SER A 34 -3.56 24.31 -34.70
N HIS A 35 -4.14 24.32 -35.90
CA HIS A 35 -5.55 24.55 -36.12
C HIS A 35 -6.23 23.31 -36.71
N ALA A 36 -7.44 23.02 -36.25
CA ALA A 36 -8.29 21.95 -36.76
C ALA A 36 -9.72 22.52 -36.98
N PRO A 37 -10.22 22.53 -38.22
CA PRO A 37 -11.54 23.12 -38.53
C PRO A 37 -12.71 22.18 -38.24
N SER A 38 -12.46 20.99 -37.72
CA SER A 38 -13.49 19.97 -37.41
C SER A 38 -12.95 18.96 -36.39
N LEU A 39 -13.86 18.19 -35.76
CA LEU A 39 -13.49 17.11 -34.82
C LEU A 39 -12.70 16.01 -35.50
N SER A 40 -13.00 15.69 -36.75
CA SER A 40 -12.26 14.70 -37.53
C SER A 40 -10.80 15.11 -37.72
N ARG A 41 -10.54 16.39 -38.08
CA ARG A 41 -9.19 16.93 -38.18
C ARG A 41 -8.50 17.09 -36.83
N ALA A 42 -9.27 17.38 -35.79
CA ALA A 42 -8.74 17.40 -34.43
C ALA A 42 -8.19 16.03 -34.02
N ARG A 43 -8.92 14.93 -34.27
CA ARG A 43 -8.42 13.56 -33.99
C ARG A 43 -7.14 13.24 -34.73
N GLU A 44 -7.07 13.53 -36.06
CA GLU A 44 -5.85 13.34 -36.85
C GLU A 44 -4.64 14.14 -36.31
N THR A 45 -4.91 15.32 -35.74
CA THR A 45 -3.86 16.18 -35.17
C THR A 45 -3.41 15.66 -33.80
N LEU A 46 -4.33 15.16 -32.98
CA LEU A 46 -4.06 14.57 -31.67
C LEU A 46 -3.25 13.27 -31.77
N ASP A 47 -3.47 12.47 -32.81
CA ASP A 47 -2.69 11.25 -33.08
C ASP A 47 -1.20 11.56 -33.35
N LYS A 48 -0.91 12.77 -33.85
CA LYS A 48 0.45 13.19 -34.23
C LYS A 48 1.11 14.10 -33.20
N LYS A 49 0.33 14.81 -32.40
CA LYS A 49 0.79 15.84 -31.45
C LYS A 49 0.07 15.67 -30.13
N HIS A 50 0.81 15.72 -29.05
CA HIS A 50 0.25 15.76 -27.70
C HIS A 50 0.15 17.22 -27.23
N PRO A 51 -1.04 17.86 -27.27
CA PRO A 51 -1.19 19.25 -26.88
C PRO A 51 -1.15 19.40 -25.34
N ASP A 52 -0.59 20.52 -24.90
CA ASP A 52 -0.69 20.99 -23.52
C ASP A 52 -2.06 21.66 -23.28
N VAL A 53 -2.55 22.39 -24.31
CA VAL A 53 -3.78 23.18 -24.25
C VAL A 53 -4.62 22.96 -25.51
N ILE A 54 -5.93 22.90 -25.33
CA ILE A 54 -6.91 22.88 -26.43
C ILE A 54 -7.90 24.00 -26.22
N LEU A 55 -8.12 24.80 -27.26
CA LEU A 55 -9.24 25.75 -27.35
C LEU A 55 -10.28 25.09 -28.27
N LEU A 56 -11.49 24.79 -27.73
CA LEU A 56 -12.49 23.97 -28.38
C LEU A 56 -13.78 24.74 -28.58
N ASP A 57 -14.22 24.92 -29.83
CA ASP A 57 -15.59 25.42 -30.08
C ASP A 57 -16.64 24.36 -29.78
N ILE A 58 -17.76 24.79 -29.22
CA ILE A 58 -18.92 23.90 -28.95
C ILE A 58 -19.58 23.45 -30.25
N LYS A 59 -19.72 24.35 -31.22
CA LYS A 59 -20.42 24.09 -32.47
C LYS A 59 -19.42 23.87 -33.58
N LEU A 60 -19.32 22.65 -34.07
CA LEU A 60 -18.46 22.26 -35.17
C LEU A 60 -19.29 21.56 -36.27
N PRO A 61 -18.86 21.60 -37.55
CA PRO A 61 -19.65 21.10 -38.67
C PRO A 61 -19.93 19.59 -38.60
N ASP A 62 -19.07 18.84 -37.91
CA ASP A 62 -19.12 17.36 -37.80
C ASP A 62 -19.47 16.88 -36.38
N GLY A 63 -19.89 17.78 -35.47
CA GLY A 63 -20.32 17.36 -34.15
C GLY A 63 -20.37 18.45 -33.07
N ASN A 64 -20.62 18.00 -31.84
CA ASN A 64 -20.66 18.87 -30.66
C ASN A 64 -19.39 18.76 -29.85
N GLY A 65 -18.71 19.89 -29.62
CA GLY A 65 -17.47 19.94 -28.83
C GLY A 65 -17.59 19.40 -27.39
N ILE A 66 -18.77 19.56 -26.76
CA ILE A 66 -18.98 19.01 -25.40
C ILE A 66 -18.90 17.46 -25.44
N GLY A 67 -19.39 16.81 -26.48
CA GLY A 67 -19.25 15.35 -26.67
C GLY A 67 -17.79 14.93 -26.84
N PHE A 68 -17.00 15.77 -27.52
CA PHE A 68 -15.57 15.52 -27.72
C PHE A 68 -14.72 15.62 -26.46
N LEU A 69 -15.14 16.41 -25.45
CA LEU A 69 -14.49 16.45 -24.13
C LEU A 69 -14.37 15.08 -23.49
N ARG A 70 -15.35 14.19 -23.66
CA ARG A 70 -15.31 12.82 -23.10
C ARG A 70 -14.20 11.99 -23.72
N GLU A 71 -13.93 12.18 -25.01
CA GLU A 71 -12.82 11.50 -25.69
C GLU A 71 -11.48 12.02 -25.17
N LEU A 72 -11.34 13.34 -24.98
CA LEU A 72 -10.13 13.96 -24.46
C LEU A 72 -9.79 13.54 -23.02
N ARG A 73 -10.79 13.20 -22.19
CA ARG A 73 -10.57 12.68 -20.84
C ARG A 73 -9.84 11.34 -20.79
N THR A 74 -9.87 10.56 -21.86
CA THR A 74 -9.16 9.27 -21.93
C THR A 74 -7.69 9.40 -22.31
N MET A 75 -7.23 10.61 -22.64
CA MET A 75 -5.83 10.86 -23.00
C MET A 75 -4.95 10.97 -21.74
N GLU A 76 -3.76 10.37 -21.80
CA GLU A 76 -2.73 10.50 -20.76
C GLU A 76 -1.43 11.09 -21.36
N PRO A 77 -1.04 12.29 -20.91
CA PRO A 77 -1.73 13.19 -19.98
C PRO A 77 -2.91 13.93 -20.64
N MET A 78 -4.01 14.10 -19.89
CA MET A 78 -5.15 14.87 -20.36
C MET A 78 -4.75 16.33 -20.65
N PRO A 79 -5.07 16.90 -21.83
CA PRO A 79 -4.80 18.30 -22.13
C PRO A 79 -5.65 19.25 -21.27
N ILE A 80 -5.19 20.50 -21.12
CA ILE A 80 -5.97 21.58 -20.53
C ILE A 80 -6.96 22.07 -21.59
N VAL A 81 -8.26 21.91 -21.37
CA VAL A 81 -9.27 22.24 -22.39
C VAL A 81 -10.08 23.45 -21.96
N PHE A 82 -10.04 24.51 -22.77
CA PHE A 82 -10.92 25.69 -22.69
C PHE A 82 -11.98 25.60 -23.79
N VAL A 83 -13.22 25.80 -23.40
CA VAL A 83 -14.34 25.78 -24.35
C VAL A 83 -14.64 27.21 -24.80
N MET A 84 -14.83 27.38 -26.12
CA MET A 84 -15.23 28.65 -26.74
C MET A 84 -16.67 28.57 -27.23
N THR A 85 -17.45 29.63 -27.13
CA THR A 85 -18.83 29.66 -27.62
C THR A 85 -19.27 31.04 -28.07
N ALA A 86 -20.02 31.12 -29.15
CA ALA A 86 -20.68 32.37 -29.58
C ALA A 86 -21.88 32.72 -28.72
N HIS A 87 -22.52 31.74 -28.06
CA HIS A 87 -23.72 31.92 -27.25
C HIS A 87 -23.54 31.27 -25.88
N ALA A 88 -23.22 32.09 -24.88
CA ALA A 88 -23.11 31.62 -23.51
C ALA A 88 -24.53 31.37 -22.93
N THR A 89 -24.81 30.08 -22.73
CA THR A 89 -25.95 29.67 -21.88
C THR A 89 -25.39 29.05 -20.62
N ILE A 90 -26.05 29.23 -19.49
CA ILE A 90 -25.63 28.66 -18.21
C ILE A 90 -25.53 27.13 -18.34
N ASP A 91 -26.43 26.51 -19.09
CA ASP A 91 -26.46 25.04 -19.29
C ASP A 91 -25.22 24.53 -20.04
N ASN A 92 -24.81 25.24 -21.11
CA ASN A 92 -23.58 24.85 -21.88
C ASN A 92 -22.31 25.03 -21.06
N ALA A 93 -22.21 26.10 -20.28
CA ALA A 93 -21.07 26.33 -19.38
C ALA A 93 -20.98 25.23 -18.32
N VAL A 94 -22.08 24.93 -17.63
CA VAL A 94 -22.14 23.89 -16.62
C VAL A 94 -21.85 22.49 -17.23
N ALA A 95 -22.40 22.20 -18.42
CA ALA A 95 -22.16 20.94 -19.10
C ALA A 95 -20.66 20.78 -19.49
N SER A 96 -20.04 21.83 -20.01
CA SER A 96 -18.62 21.82 -20.40
C SER A 96 -17.70 21.54 -19.19
N LEU A 97 -17.93 22.22 -18.06
CA LEU A 97 -17.16 22.04 -16.84
C LEU A 97 -17.33 20.63 -16.25
N LYS A 98 -18.57 20.08 -16.27
CA LYS A 98 -18.82 18.69 -15.84
C LYS A 98 -18.12 17.64 -16.70
N GLU A 99 -17.99 17.91 -18.00
CA GLU A 99 -17.34 17.00 -18.94
C GLU A 99 -15.82 17.15 -18.97
N GLY A 100 -15.24 18.08 -18.20
CA GLY A 100 -13.80 18.18 -17.99
C GLY A 100 -13.11 19.37 -18.64
N ALA A 101 -13.85 20.36 -19.15
CA ALA A 101 -13.27 21.65 -19.47
C ALA A 101 -12.83 22.37 -18.19
N VAL A 102 -11.70 23.10 -18.26
CA VAL A 102 -11.21 23.85 -17.09
C VAL A 102 -11.92 25.21 -16.97
N ASP A 103 -12.31 25.81 -18.09
CA ASP A 103 -13.10 27.02 -18.13
C ASP A 103 -13.77 27.20 -19.51
N TYR A 104 -14.64 28.21 -19.65
CA TYR A 104 -15.28 28.55 -20.91
C TYR A 104 -15.16 30.03 -21.21
N PHE A 105 -15.12 30.38 -22.51
CA PHE A 105 -15.01 31.74 -23.01
C PHE A 105 -16.10 32.04 -24.05
N THR A 106 -16.60 33.26 -24.00
CA THR A 106 -17.55 33.76 -25.02
C THR A 106 -16.82 34.50 -26.14
N LYS A 107 -17.17 34.22 -27.39
CA LYS A 107 -16.72 35.01 -28.55
C LYS A 107 -17.45 36.35 -28.57
N PRO A 108 -16.73 37.50 -28.84
CA PRO A 108 -15.31 37.61 -29.11
C PRO A 108 -14.46 37.45 -27.84
N LEU A 109 -13.31 36.80 -27.99
CA LEU A 109 -12.41 36.48 -26.85
C LEU A 109 -11.62 37.71 -26.41
N ASP A 110 -11.52 37.90 -25.10
CA ASP A 110 -10.49 38.76 -24.51
C ASP A 110 -9.18 37.97 -24.47
N ILE A 111 -8.27 38.32 -25.39
CA ILE A 111 -7.00 37.63 -25.59
C ILE A 111 -6.10 37.73 -24.35
N GLU A 112 -6.08 38.88 -23.66
CA GLU A 112 -5.28 39.00 -22.45
C GLU A 112 -5.79 38.19 -21.30
N LYS A 113 -7.12 38.09 -21.14
CA LYS A 113 -7.74 37.24 -20.17
C LYS A 113 -7.46 35.76 -20.49
N LEU A 114 -7.63 35.36 -21.76
CA LEU A 114 -7.36 34.00 -22.21
C LEU A 114 -5.89 33.60 -21.94
N ARG A 115 -4.92 34.43 -22.30
CA ARG A 115 -3.48 34.20 -22.03
C ARG A 115 -3.22 34.01 -20.54
N ARG A 116 -3.81 34.85 -19.70
CA ARG A 116 -3.65 34.77 -18.24
C ARG A 116 -4.15 33.43 -17.70
N GLU A 117 -5.36 33.05 -18.09
CA GLU A 117 -5.94 31.77 -17.64
C GLU A 117 -5.10 30.57 -18.13
N ILE A 118 -4.73 30.53 -19.40
CA ILE A 118 -3.87 29.46 -19.93
C ILE A 118 -2.57 29.34 -19.11
N ASN A 119 -1.91 30.47 -18.84
CA ASN A 119 -0.67 30.47 -18.07
C ASN A 119 -0.87 29.96 -16.65
N ILE A 120 -1.94 30.38 -15.96
CA ILE A 120 -2.27 29.91 -14.61
C ILE A 120 -2.42 28.38 -14.59
N TYR A 121 -3.14 27.81 -15.53
CA TYR A 121 -3.35 26.36 -15.58
C TYR A 121 -2.07 25.59 -15.96
N ILE A 122 -1.25 26.12 -16.88
CA ILE A 122 0.06 25.52 -17.23
C ILE A 122 1.00 25.57 -16.03
N GLU A 123 1.12 26.71 -15.35
CA GLU A 123 1.97 26.86 -14.16
C GLU A 123 1.53 25.93 -13.03
N ASN A 124 0.24 25.85 -12.74
CA ASN A 124 -0.31 24.93 -11.76
C ASN A 124 0.05 23.47 -12.09
N ARG A 125 -0.08 23.07 -13.36
CA ARG A 125 0.29 21.73 -13.81
C ARG A 125 1.79 21.44 -13.63
N ILE A 126 2.64 22.42 -13.92
CA ILE A 126 4.09 22.32 -13.71
C ILE A 126 4.42 22.23 -12.21
N LEU A 127 3.73 23.03 -11.37
CA LEU A 127 3.90 23.00 -9.92
C LEU A 127 3.47 21.64 -9.32
N HIS A 128 2.32 21.11 -9.73
CA HIS A 128 1.90 19.77 -9.31
C HIS A 128 2.92 18.69 -9.68
N LYS A 129 3.40 18.69 -10.93
CA LYS A 129 4.48 17.76 -11.34
C LYS A 129 5.78 17.95 -10.54
N LYS A 130 6.12 19.19 -10.15
CA LYS A 130 7.28 19.46 -9.29
C LYS A 130 7.05 18.97 -7.86
N ILE A 131 5.85 19.16 -7.30
CA ILE A 131 5.47 18.66 -5.97
C ILE A 131 5.56 17.15 -5.98
N ASP A 132 4.96 16.45 -6.93
CA ASP A 132 5.02 14.98 -7.06
C ASP A 132 6.48 14.49 -7.16
N THR A 133 7.31 15.22 -7.94
CA THR A 133 8.74 14.88 -8.08
C THR A 133 9.51 15.11 -6.77
N LEU A 134 9.19 16.16 -6.03
CA LEU A 134 9.79 16.46 -4.73
C LEU A 134 9.31 15.46 -3.67
N ASP A 135 8.04 15.13 -3.65
CA ASP A 135 7.48 14.10 -2.75
C ASP A 135 8.10 12.73 -3.02
N MET A 136 8.26 12.34 -4.29
CA MET A 136 9.01 11.13 -4.65
C MET A 136 10.47 11.19 -4.20
N LYS A 137 11.14 12.35 -4.29
CA LYS A 137 12.51 12.51 -3.78
C LYS A 137 12.56 12.42 -2.26
N ILE A 138 11.62 13.03 -1.55
CA ILE A 138 11.52 12.96 -0.09
C ILE A 138 11.24 11.52 0.36
N ARG A 139 10.31 10.82 -0.29
CA ARG A 139 10.01 9.40 -0.03
C ARG A 139 11.19 8.47 -0.35
N ARG A 140 12.02 8.81 -1.36
CA ARG A 140 13.28 8.09 -1.65
C ARG A 140 14.33 8.27 -0.56
N ILE A 141 14.35 9.43 0.10
CA ILE A 141 15.33 9.77 1.14
C ILE A 141 14.86 9.26 2.52
N ASN A 142 13.56 9.29 2.78
CA ASN A 142 12.97 8.88 4.06
C ASN A 142 12.13 7.61 3.87
N PRO A 143 12.60 6.44 4.30
CA PRO A 143 11.79 5.23 4.29
C PRO A 143 10.56 5.41 5.20
N PRO A 144 9.37 4.83 4.84
CA PRO A 144 8.14 4.97 5.62
C PRO A 144 8.14 4.13 6.91
N PHE A 145 9.29 3.63 7.30
CA PHE A 145 9.50 2.89 8.54
C PHE A 145 10.60 3.53 9.39
N VAL A 146 10.42 3.41 10.68
CA VAL A 146 11.33 4.02 11.65
C VAL A 146 12.65 3.29 11.65
N THR A 147 13.71 3.97 11.23
CA THR A 147 15.10 3.48 11.31
C THR A 147 16.06 4.66 11.40
N SER A 148 17.17 4.47 12.08
CA SER A 148 18.28 5.41 12.09
C SER A 148 19.02 5.45 10.74
N GLY A 149 18.77 4.47 9.86
CA GLY A 149 19.49 4.31 8.60
C GLY A 149 20.97 3.98 8.76
N ILE A 150 21.40 3.59 9.97
CA ILE A 150 22.79 3.31 10.32
C ILE A 150 22.97 1.79 10.37
N ASN A 151 24.19 1.33 10.05
CA ASN A 151 24.62 -0.07 10.18
C ASN A 151 23.74 -1.08 9.43
N ALA A 152 23.03 -1.95 10.13
CA ALA A 152 22.34 -3.12 9.56
C ALA A 152 21.23 -2.78 8.55
N MET A 153 20.54 -1.63 8.70
CA MET A 153 19.48 -1.20 7.78
C MET A 153 19.98 -0.41 6.57
N LYS A 154 21.18 0.19 6.66
CA LYS A 154 21.72 1.04 5.59
C LYS A 154 21.77 0.38 4.22
N PRO A 155 22.28 -0.87 4.07
CA PRO A 155 22.33 -1.51 2.76
C PRO A 155 20.95 -1.70 2.12
N ILE A 156 19.90 -1.85 2.95
CA ILE A 156 18.50 -1.98 2.48
C ILE A 156 17.99 -0.62 2.03
N VAL A 157 18.15 0.41 2.88
CA VAL A 157 17.71 1.78 2.59
C VAL A 157 18.36 2.32 1.30
N ASP A 158 19.65 2.05 1.10
CA ASP A 158 20.40 2.51 -0.08
C ASP A 158 19.99 1.77 -1.37
N LYS A 159 19.67 0.47 -1.28
CA LYS A 159 19.36 -0.37 -2.45
C LYS A 159 17.91 -0.29 -2.91
N VAL A 160 16.96 -0.14 -2.00
CA VAL A 160 15.53 -0.16 -2.34
C VAL A 160 15.15 0.87 -3.41
N PRO A 161 15.59 2.15 -3.36
CA PRO A 161 15.26 3.13 -4.41
C PRO A 161 15.80 2.79 -5.80
N MET A 162 16.88 1.99 -5.88
CA MET A 162 17.46 1.55 -7.15
C MET A 162 16.70 0.37 -7.74
N ILE A 163 16.16 -0.50 -6.88
CA ILE A 163 15.51 -1.77 -7.26
C ILE A 163 14.00 -1.59 -7.45
N ALA A 164 13.39 -0.67 -6.71
CA ALA A 164 11.96 -0.46 -6.73
C ALA A 164 11.38 -0.17 -8.14
N PRO A 165 12.02 0.62 -9.02
CA PRO A 165 11.52 0.83 -10.37
C PRO A 165 11.65 -0.37 -11.30
N LEU A 166 12.41 -1.41 -10.90
CA LEU A 166 12.62 -2.60 -11.73
C LEU A 166 11.49 -3.61 -11.49
N ASN A 167 10.90 -4.14 -12.56
CA ASN A 167 9.87 -5.18 -12.46
C ASN A 167 10.49 -6.57 -12.22
N ILE A 168 11.22 -6.70 -11.11
CA ILE A 168 11.87 -7.93 -10.68
C ILE A 168 11.17 -8.43 -9.42
N PRO A 169 10.90 -9.75 -9.28
CA PRO A 169 10.38 -10.33 -8.05
C PRO A 169 11.31 -10.04 -6.86
N VAL A 170 10.72 -9.70 -5.73
CA VAL A 170 11.46 -9.40 -4.50
C VAL A 170 11.06 -10.38 -3.41
N LEU A 171 12.07 -10.97 -2.78
CA LEU A 171 11.91 -11.80 -1.59
C LEU A 171 12.41 -11.05 -0.35
N ILE A 172 11.54 -10.88 0.65
CA ILE A 172 11.90 -10.25 1.92
C ILE A 172 11.98 -11.34 2.99
N THR A 173 13.18 -11.55 3.53
CA THR A 173 13.40 -12.53 4.60
C THR A 173 13.61 -11.83 5.94
N GLY A 174 13.28 -12.49 7.03
CA GLY A 174 13.51 -11.98 8.39
C GLY A 174 12.46 -12.48 9.38
N GLU A 175 12.82 -12.41 10.65
CA GLU A 175 11.95 -12.86 11.74
C GLU A 175 10.59 -12.15 11.74
N THR A 176 9.60 -12.77 12.38
CA THR A 176 8.28 -12.17 12.57
C THR A 176 8.39 -10.84 13.33
N GLY A 177 7.67 -9.83 12.85
CA GLY A 177 7.65 -8.50 13.50
C GLY A 177 8.83 -7.59 13.17
N THR A 178 9.72 -7.93 12.22
CA THR A 178 10.85 -7.10 11.78
C THR A 178 10.48 -5.94 10.87
N GLY A 179 9.25 -5.94 10.29
CA GLY A 179 8.75 -4.87 9.42
C GLY A 179 8.74 -5.23 7.93
N LYS A 180 8.67 -6.53 7.57
CA LYS A 180 8.62 -7.02 6.17
C LYS A 180 7.54 -6.35 5.34
N GLU A 181 6.32 -6.21 5.88
CA GLU A 181 5.19 -5.56 5.22
C GLU A 181 5.47 -4.06 4.92
N LYS A 182 6.10 -3.35 5.88
CA LYS A 182 6.47 -1.94 5.68
C LYS A 182 7.50 -1.77 4.56
N LEU A 183 8.46 -2.69 4.48
CA LEU A 183 9.44 -2.70 3.40
C LEU A 183 8.78 -2.99 2.05
N ALA A 184 7.84 -3.94 2.00
CA ALA A 184 7.07 -4.24 0.79
C ALA A 184 6.27 -3.03 0.31
N GLY A 185 5.58 -2.33 1.23
CA GLY A 185 4.86 -1.09 0.93
C GLY A 185 5.77 -0.01 0.36
N TRP A 186 6.96 0.18 0.94
CA TRP A 186 7.92 1.17 0.43
C TRP A 186 8.45 0.81 -0.97
N ILE A 187 8.73 -0.47 -1.24
CA ILE A 187 9.13 -0.93 -2.57
C ILE A 187 8.00 -0.67 -3.59
N HIS A 188 6.75 -0.94 -3.21
CA HIS A 188 5.60 -0.65 -4.07
C HIS A 188 5.45 0.85 -4.34
N GLU A 189 5.48 1.71 -3.32
CA GLU A 189 5.39 3.17 -3.48
C GLU A 189 6.46 3.74 -4.41
N LEU A 190 7.71 3.24 -4.31
CA LEU A 190 8.81 3.66 -5.16
C LEU A 190 8.81 3.03 -6.56
N SER A 191 8.02 2.00 -6.79
CA SER A 191 7.96 1.30 -8.08
C SER A 191 7.31 2.13 -9.18
N GLY A 192 6.42 3.05 -8.81
CA GLY A 192 5.60 3.82 -9.74
C GLY A 192 4.53 2.97 -10.42
N ALA A 193 4.16 1.82 -9.84
CA ALA A 193 3.07 0.99 -10.35
C ALA A 193 1.75 1.77 -10.39
N ALA A 194 0.97 1.59 -11.46
CA ALA A 194 -0.31 2.29 -11.63
C ALA A 194 -1.44 1.68 -10.79
N GLY A 195 -1.36 0.37 -10.51
CA GLY A 195 -2.34 -0.36 -9.70
C GLY A 195 -1.93 -0.43 -8.22
N ASP A 196 -2.84 -0.91 -7.39
CA ASP A 196 -2.69 -1.00 -5.94
C ASP A 196 -1.73 -2.11 -5.50
N MET A 197 -1.28 -2.02 -4.25
CA MET A 197 -0.64 -3.13 -3.55
C MET A 197 -1.72 -4.01 -2.90
N VAL A 198 -1.88 -5.22 -3.42
CA VAL A 198 -2.78 -6.23 -2.88
C VAL A 198 -2.00 -7.17 -1.98
N ALA A 199 -2.26 -7.12 -0.68
CA ALA A 199 -1.56 -7.92 0.32
C ALA A 199 -2.41 -9.09 0.81
N ILE A 200 -1.79 -10.26 0.96
CA ILE A 200 -2.39 -11.43 1.60
C ILE A 200 -1.37 -12.12 2.51
N ASN A 201 -1.81 -12.50 3.70
CA ASN A 201 -1.03 -13.33 4.59
C ASN A 201 -1.39 -14.81 4.34
N CYS A 202 -0.40 -15.61 3.92
CA CYS A 202 -0.59 -17.00 3.54
C CYS A 202 -0.92 -17.92 4.72
N SER A 203 -0.60 -17.50 5.96
CA SER A 203 -0.92 -18.26 7.17
C SER A 203 -2.33 -17.97 7.75
N ALA A 204 -2.98 -16.90 7.28
CA ALA A 204 -4.22 -16.40 7.89
C ALA A 204 -5.48 -17.20 7.46
N LEU A 205 -5.42 -17.95 6.37
CA LEU A 205 -6.58 -18.60 5.77
C LEU A 205 -6.40 -20.12 5.71
N PRO A 206 -7.46 -20.92 5.90
CA PRO A 206 -7.47 -22.33 5.58
C PRO A 206 -7.10 -22.59 4.12
N LYS A 207 -6.43 -23.72 3.84
CA LYS A 207 -5.90 -24.06 2.52
C LYS A 207 -6.93 -23.98 1.40
N ASP A 208 -8.13 -24.49 1.63
CA ASP A 208 -9.20 -24.53 0.61
C ASP A 208 -9.78 -23.14 0.33
N ILE A 209 -9.79 -22.26 1.32
CA ILE A 209 -10.25 -20.88 1.19
C ILE A 209 -9.19 -20.04 0.51
N PHE A 210 -7.90 -20.28 0.78
CA PHE A 210 -6.79 -19.49 0.26
C PHE A 210 -6.76 -19.49 -1.27
N GLU A 211 -6.91 -20.64 -1.89
CA GLU A 211 -6.94 -20.77 -3.35
C GLU A 211 -8.07 -19.96 -3.98
N ASN A 212 -9.25 -20.01 -3.35
CA ASN A 212 -10.42 -19.26 -3.78
C ASN A 212 -10.24 -17.73 -3.64
N GLU A 213 -9.61 -17.27 -2.56
CA GLU A 213 -9.30 -15.85 -2.40
C GLU A 213 -8.27 -15.39 -3.43
N LEU A 214 -7.23 -16.19 -3.69
CA LEU A 214 -6.14 -15.81 -4.57
C LEU A 214 -6.56 -15.75 -6.04
N PHE A 215 -7.24 -16.79 -6.56
CA PHE A 215 -7.58 -16.91 -7.98
C PHE A 215 -9.03 -16.56 -8.33
N GLY A 216 -9.91 -16.47 -7.33
CA GLY A 216 -11.34 -16.28 -7.55
C GLY A 216 -12.03 -17.53 -8.14
N HIS A 217 -13.35 -17.45 -8.32
CA HIS A 217 -14.14 -18.54 -8.88
C HIS A 217 -15.24 -18.03 -9.83
N VAL A 218 -15.70 -18.91 -10.72
CA VAL A 218 -16.91 -18.67 -11.51
C VAL A 218 -18.13 -19.21 -10.77
N LYS A 219 -19.31 -18.73 -11.13
CA LYS A 219 -20.58 -19.22 -10.58
C LYS A 219 -20.69 -20.74 -10.81
N GLY A 220 -21.01 -21.49 -9.76
CA GLY A 220 -21.17 -22.95 -9.81
C GLY A 220 -19.87 -23.75 -9.69
N ALA A 221 -18.73 -23.13 -9.38
CA ALA A 221 -17.44 -23.82 -9.25
C ALA A 221 -17.40 -24.86 -8.12
N PHE A 222 -18.18 -24.66 -7.06
CA PHE A 222 -18.34 -25.59 -5.93
C PHE A 222 -19.70 -25.39 -5.23
N SER A 223 -20.08 -26.28 -4.32
CA SER A 223 -21.31 -26.16 -3.53
C SER A 223 -21.26 -24.87 -2.67
N GLY A 224 -22.05 -23.87 -3.03
CA GLY A 224 -22.06 -22.53 -2.40
C GLY A 224 -21.53 -21.40 -3.27
N ALA A 225 -20.96 -21.65 -4.44
CA ALA A 225 -20.54 -20.64 -5.39
C ALA A 225 -21.75 -20.03 -6.17
N VAL A 226 -22.57 -19.24 -5.47
CA VAL A 226 -23.81 -18.66 -6.02
C VAL A 226 -23.50 -17.54 -7.01
N LEU A 227 -22.44 -16.76 -6.73
CA LEU A 227 -21.97 -15.64 -7.55
C LEU A 227 -20.53 -15.89 -7.99
N GLN A 228 -20.11 -15.22 -9.06
CA GLN A 228 -18.70 -15.15 -9.43
C GLN A 228 -17.95 -14.28 -8.42
N LYS A 229 -16.71 -14.65 -8.09
CA LYS A 229 -15.80 -13.87 -7.23
C LYS A 229 -14.52 -13.52 -7.98
N GLU A 230 -14.11 -12.28 -7.83
CA GLU A 230 -12.81 -11.80 -8.30
C GLU A 230 -11.69 -12.26 -7.35
N GLY A 231 -10.56 -12.72 -7.91
CA GLY A 231 -9.39 -13.14 -7.14
C GLY A 231 -8.46 -11.98 -6.81
N LEU A 232 -7.63 -12.15 -5.77
CA LEU A 232 -6.62 -11.15 -5.39
C LEU A 232 -5.56 -10.95 -6.48
N VAL A 233 -5.25 -12.00 -7.26
CA VAL A 233 -4.38 -11.90 -8.44
C VAL A 233 -4.95 -10.88 -9.43
N GLU A 234 -6.24 -10.95 -9.74
CA GLU A 234 -6.93 -10.05 -10.67
C GLU A 234 -6.93 -8.59 -10.15
N ARG A 235 -7.14 -8.40 -8.84
CA ARG A 235 -7.10 -7.09 -8.20
C ARG A 235 -5.71 -6.45 -8.19
N ALA A 236 -4.64 -7.26 -8.26
CA ALA A 236 -3.26 -6.79 -8.31
C ALA A 236 -2.81 -6.37 -9.73
N GLU A 237 -3.71 -6.37 -10.71
CA GLU A 237 -3.37 -6.02 -12.10
C GLU A 237 -2.73 -4.64 -12.20
N ASN A 238 -1.61 -4.54 -12.94
CA ASN A 238 -0.76 -3.35 -13.08
C ASN A 238 -0.23 -2.77 -11.76
N GLY A 239 -0.41 -3.50 -10.66
CA GLY A 239 0.01 -3.15 -9.31
C GLY A 239 1.05 -4.10 -8.74
N THR A 240 0.92 -4.41 -7.46
CA THR A 240 1.82 -5.32 -6.73
C THR A 240 1.02 -6.37 -5.97
N LEU A 241 1.33 -7.65 -6.17
CA LEU A 241 0.86 -8.72 -5.30
C LEU A 241 1.90 -8.96 -4.19
N PHE A 242 1.51 -8.75 -2.95
CA PHE A 242 2.34 -9.01 -1.78
C PHE A 242 1.87 -10.26 -1.05
N LEU A 243 2.73 -11.29 -0.99
CA LEU A 243 2.47 -12.55 -0.30
C LEU A 243 3.30 -12.60 1.00
N ASP A 244 2.66 -12.35 2.14
CA ASP A 244 3.31 -12.47 3.44
C ASP A 244 3.27 -13.93 3.92
N GLU A 245 4.36 -14.39 4.56
CA GLU A 245 4.62 -15.77 4.99
C GLU A 245 4.40 -16.80 3.85
N ILE A 246 5.03 -16.54 2.70
CA ILE A 246 4.88 -17.37 1.48
C ILE A 246 5.27 -18.83 1.71
N GLY A 247 6.13 -19.12 2.70
CA GLY A 247 6.49 -20.48 3.09
C GLY A 247 5.35 -21.33 3.64
N GLU A 248 4.18 -20.71 3.94
CA GLU A 248 2.97 -21.40 4.40
C GLU A 248 2.02 -21.80 3.25
N LEU A 249 2.38 -21.46 2.00
CA LEU A 249 1.54 -21.79 0.85
C LEU A 249 1.35 -23.29 0.67
N PRO A 250 0.10 -23.75 0.47
CA PRO A 250 -0.17 -25.15 0.10
C PRO A 250 0.52 -25.52 -1.22
N GLU A 251 1.01 -26.74 -1.34
CA GLU A 251 1.73 -27.21 -2.52
C GLU A 251 0.90 -27.08 -3.82
N SER A 252 -0.42 -27.33 -3.75
CA SER A 252 -1.35 -27.15 -4.88
C SER A 252 -1.40 -25.69 -5.38
N VAL A 253 -1.32 -24.73 -4.45
CA VAL A 253 -1.32 -23.31 -4.78
C VAL A 253 0.03 -22.86 -5.33
N GLN A 254 1.12 -23.43 -4.81
CA GLN A 254 2.47 -23.14 -5.30
C GLN A 254 2.61 -23.44 -6.79
N ALA A 255 2.08 -24.57 -7.26
CA ALA A 255 2.11 -24.94 -8.68
C ALA A 255 1.34 -23.96 -9.57
N LYS A 256 0.18 -23.46 -9.10
CA LYS A 256 -0.64 -22.47 -9.83
C LYS A 256 0.04 -21.10 -9.81
N LEU A 257 0.58 -20.69 -8.67
CA LEU A 257 1.31 -19.42 -8.54
C LEU A 257 2.54 -19.39 -9.45
N LEU A 258 3.30 -20.49 -9.55
CA LEU A 258 4.44 -20.60 -10.45
C LEU A 258 4.02 -20.25 -11.89
N ARG A 259 2.92 -20.83 -12.37
CA ARG A 259 2.42 -20.56 -13.72
C ARG A 259 2.06 -19.09 -13.92
N VAL A 260 1.42 -18.47 -12.92
CA VAL A 260 1.08 -17.05 -13.00
C VAL A 260 2.35 -16.17 -13.06
N VAL A 261 3.37 -16.50 -12.27
CA VAL A 261 4.62 -15.70 -12.21
C VAL A 261 5.50 -15.91 -13.44
N GLU A 262 5.44 -17.08 -14.08
CA GLU A 262 6.22 -17.40 -15.28
C GLU A 262 5.56 -16.93 -16.57
N GLU A 263 4.29 -17.30 -16.74
CA GLU A 263 3.56 -17.13 -18.00
C GLU A 263 2.66 -15.87 -17.99
N GLY A 264 2.40 -15.27 -16.82
CA GLY A 264 1.42 -14.20 -16.69
C GLY A 264 -0.01 -14.67 -16.92
N VAL A 265 -0.31 -15.96 -16.64
CA VAL A 265 -1.58 -16.60 -16.97
C VAL A 265 -2.15 -17.30 -15.75
N TYR A 266 -3.46 -17.16 -15.54
CA TYR A 266 -4.18 -17.85 -14.46
C TYR A 266 -5.58 -18.31 -14.92
N TYR A 267 -6.19 -19.17 -14.10
CA TYR A 267 -7.55 -19.67 -14.28
C TYR A 267 -8.35 -19.43 -12.99
N LYS A 268 -9.59 -18.99 -13.12
CA LYS A 268 -10.52 -18.99 -11.99
C LYS A 268 -10.91 -20.42 -11.62
N ILE A 269 -11.21 -20.66 -10.37
CA ILE A 269 -11.69 -21.98 -9.95
C ILE A 269 -13.01 -22.30 -10.66
N GLY A 270 -13.09 -23.50 -11.26
CA GLY A 270 -14.23 -23.95 -12.05
C GLY A 270 -14.29 -23.38 -13.46
N ASP A 271 -13.27 -22.65 -13.93
CA ASP A 271 -13.18 -22.12 -15.29
C ASP A 271 -11.98 -22.72 -16.05
N SER A 272 -12.18 -23.04 -17.32
CA SER A 272 -11.12 -23.47 -18.24
C SER A 272 -10.56 -22.32 -19.10
N ARG A 273 -11.13 -21.12 -18.99
CA ARG A 273 -10.71 -19.95 -19.76
C ARG A 273 -9.43 -19.37 -19.22
N GLU A 274 -8.43 -19.28 -20.07
CA GLU A 274 -7.16 -18.61 -19.78
C GLU A 274 -7.37 -17.10 -19.64
N ARG A 275 -6.77 -16.52 -18.59
CA ARG A 275 -6.76 -15.08 -18.31
C ARG A 275 -5.34 -14.61 -18.19
N ARG A 276 -4.99 -13.52 -18.85
CA ARG A 276 -3.67 -12.90 -18.77
C ARG A 276 -3.68 -11.81 -17.71
N ILE A 277 -2.57 -11.69 -17.00
CA ILE A 277 -2.40 -10.74 -15.90
C ILE A 277 -0.95 -10.27 -15.82
N SER A 278 -0.77 -9.03 -15.45
CA SER A 278 0.55 -8.44 -15.22
C SER A 278 0.57 -7.71 -13.88
N PHE A 279 1.47 -8.12 -12.99
CA PHE A 279 1.71 -7.47 -11.70
C PHE A 279 3.15 -7.69 -11.27
N ARG A 280 3.61 -6.89 -10.31
CA ARG A 280 4.87 -7.14 -9.61
C ARG A 280 4.64 -8.08 -8.43
N LEU A 281 5.50 -9.08 -8.27
CA LEU A 281 5.47 -9.96 -7.09
C LEU A 281 6.46 -9.49 -6.04
N ILE A 282 5.98 -9.31 -4.80
CA ILE A 282 6.79 -9.18 -3.60
C ILE A 282 6.36 -10.29 -2.64
N SER A 283 7.32 -11.06 -2.14
CA SER A 283 7.08 -12.15 -1.20
C SER A 283 7.82 -11.92 0.10
N ALA A 284 7.25 -12.32 1.22
CA ALA A 284 7.92 -12.26 2.51
C ALA A 284 7.82 -13.59 3.25
N THR A 285 8.84 -13.91 4.04
CA THR A 285 8.88 -15.13 4.86
C THR A 285 9.80 -14.98 6.07
N SER A 286 9.46 -15.70 7.14
CA SER A 286 10.34 -15.92 8.29
C SER A 286 11.13 -17.24 8.20
N LYS A 287 10.79 -18.11 7.23
CA LYS A 287 11.44 -19.42 7.03
C LYS A 287 12.53 -19.36 6.01
N ASP A 288 13.50 -20.26 6.14
CA ASP A 288 14.47 -20.55 5.08
C ASP A 288 13.80 -21.45 4.01
N LEU A 289 13.37 -20.84 2.90
CA LEU A 289 12.70 -21.56 1.82
C LEU A 289 13.61 -22.54 1.08
N GLY A 290 14.92 -22.29 1.09
CA GLY A 290 15.88 -23.16 0.41
C GLY A 290 16.02 -24.55 1.04
N SER A 291 15.79 -24.63 2.36
CA SER A 291 15.81 -25.88 3.14
C SER A 291 14.43 -26.40 3.50
N HIS A 292 13.35 -25.68 3.15
CA HIS A 292 11.98 -26.02 3.57
C HIS A 292 11.38 -27.16 2.76
N ALA A 293 11.18 -28.32 3.38
CA ALA A 293 10.74 -29.56 2.72
C ALA A 293 9.34 -29.49 2.05
N GLY A 294 8.53 -28.47 2.31
CA GLY A 294 7.19 -28.28 1.70
C GLY A 294 7.16 -27.19 0.64
N PHE A 295 8.30 -26.58 0.28
CA PHE A 295 8.34 -25.50 -0.71
C PHE A 295 9.03 -25.95 -2.00
N ARG A 296 8.39 -25.73 -3.15
CA ARG A 296 8.89 -26.16 -4.45
C ARG A 296 10.14 -25.34 -4.85
N SER A 297 11.18 -26.03 -5.27
CA SER A 297 12.43 -25.38 -5.70
C SER A 297 12.27 -24.51 -6.96
N ASP A 298 11.41 -24.93 -7.90
CA ASP A 298 11.13 -24.16 -9.11
C ASP A 298 10.47 -22.81 -8.79
N LEU A 299 9.47 -22.79 -7.91
CA LEU A 299 8.85 -21.55 -7.44
C LEU A 299 9.86 -20.69 -6.67
N PHE A 300 10.70 -21.30 -5.81
CA PHE A 300 11.74 -20.56 -5.07
C PHE A 300 12.66 -19.78 -6.01
N TYR A 301 13.22 -20.41 -7.04
CA TYR A 301 14.07 -19.71 -8.00
C TYR A 301 13.37 -18.61 -8.77
N ARG A 302 12.06 -18.74 -8.99
CA ARG A 302 11.29 -17.73 -9.72
C ARG A 302 10.95 -16.50 -8.88
N ILE A 303 10.68 -16.67 -7.57
CA ILE A 303 10.38 -15.56 -6.66
C ILE A 303 11.61 -14.91 -6.05
N ASN A 304 12.75 -15.61 -6.05
CA ASN A 304 14.02 -15.16 -5.48
C ASN A 304 14.84 -14.34 -6.49
N GLY A 305 14.23 -13.29 -7.07
CA GLY A 305 14.94 -12.42 -7.98
C GLY A 305 15.93 -11.51 -7.26
N ILE A 306 15.45 -10.78 -6.26
CA ILE A 306 16.27 -9.95 -5.35
C ILE A 306 15.84 -10.21 -3.93
N THR A 307 16.79 -10.51 -3.05
CA THR A 307 16.49 -10.77 -1.64
C THR A 307 16.91 -9.61 -0.74
N PHE A 308 16.02 -9.21 0.16
CA PHE A 308 16.29 -8.33 1.29
C PHE A 308 16.12 -9.06 2.61
N GLY A 309 17.23 -9.25 3.35
CA GLY A 309 17.21 -9.80 4.70
C GLY A 309 17.01 -8.68 5.73
N LEU A 310 15.86 -8.62 6.39
CA LEU A 310 15.62 -7.68 7.49
C LEU A 310 16.27 -8.18 8.78
N PRO A 311 17.19 -7.42 9.37
CA PRO A 311 17.83 -7.82 10.62
C PRO A 311 16.80 -7.78 11.76
N PRO A 312 16.91 -8.70 12.74
CA PRO A 312 16.12 -8.65 13.97
C PRO A 312 16.47 -7.41 14.81
N LEU A 313 15.55 -6.98 15.69
CA LEU A 313 15.70 -5.74 16.45
C LEU A 313 16.96 -5.74 17.34
N ARG A 314 17.37 -6.89 17.86
CA ARG A 314 18.61 -7.06 18.65
C ARG A 314 19.91 -6.73 17.87
N GLU A 315 19.88 -6.78 16.54
CA GLU A 315 21.01 -6.43 15.65
C GLU A 315 20.98 -4.98 15.17
N ARG A 316 19.90 -4.22 15.51
CA ARG A 316 19.75 -2.79 15.19
C ARG A 316 19.31 -2.00 16.42
N LYS A 317 20.07 -2.13 17.50
CA LYS A 317 19.78 -1.51 18.81
C LYS A 317 19.67 0.02 18.75
N GLU A 318 20.35 0.63 17.80
CA GLU A 318 20.32 2.07 17.54
C GLU A 318 18.89 2.56 17.15
N ASP A 319 18.10 1.70 16.52
CA ASP A 319 16.73 2.02 16.12
C ASP A 319 15.77 2.01 17.31
N ILE A 320 16.09 1.30 18.42
CA ILE A 320 15.20 1.13 19.57
C ILE A 320 14.76 2.47 20.14
N ARG A 321 15.70 3.41 20.31
CA ARG A 321 15.39 4.72 20.88
C ARG A 321 14.38 5.50 20.03
N LEU A 322 14.58 5.47 18.72
CA LEU A 322 13.71 6.15 17.75
C LEU A 322 12.34 5.48 17.67
N LEU A 323 12.31 4.14 17.66
CA LEU A 323 11.07 3.36 17.72
C LEU A 323 10.27 3.64 18.97
N VAL A 324 10.92 3.69 20.13
CA VAL A 324 10.27 4.00 21.43
C VAL A 324 9.62 5.38 21.39
N SER A 325 10.33 6.43 20.95
CA SER A 325 9.73 7.77 20.85
C SER A 325 8.54 7.80 19.91
N THR A 326 8.66 7.17 18.72
CA THR A 326 7.57 7.10 17.75
C THR A 326 6.35 6.38 18.31
N PHE A 327 6.53 5.25 18.99
CA PHE A 327 5.41 4.49 19.56
C PHE A 327 4.77 5.18 20.77
N ILE A 328 5.53 5.94 21.54
CA ILE A 328 4.96 6.80 22.60
C ILE A 328 4.09 7.89 21.98
N ASP A 329 4.55 8.56 20.92
CA ASP A 329 3.77 9.58 20.22
C ASP A 329 2.50 9.00 19.58
N GLU A 330 2.56 7.80 19.01
CA GLU A 330 1.40 7.09 18.49
C GLU A 330 0.40 6.74 19.61
N ALA A 331 0.90 6.21 20.72
CA ALA A 331 0.09 5.82 21.89
C ALA A 331 -0.55 7.02 22.58
N ASN A 332 0.20 8.12 22.74
CA ASN A 332 -0.32 9.38 23.30
C ASN A 332 -1.51 9.89 22.50
N ARG A 333 -1.41 9.89 21.16
CA ARG A 333 -2.52 10.28 20.27
C ARG A 333 -3.70 9.32 20.36
N ALA A 334 -3.43 8.01 20.44
CA ALA A 334 -4.48 7.00 20.48
C ALA A 334 -5.25 6.99 21.81
N TYR A 335 -4.59 7.26 22.94
CA TYR A 335 -5.15 7.12 24.28
C TYR A 335 -5.34 8.47 25.00
N ASN A 336 -5.09 9.59 24.31
CA ASN A 336 -5.16 10.95 24.87
C ASN A 336 -4.31 11.10 26.13
N LYS A 337 -3.04 10.67 26.05
CA LYS A 337 -2.04 10.73 27.12
C LYS A 337 -0.93 11.72 26.74
N ASN A 338 -0.07 12.07 27.72
CA ASN A 338 1.05 13.00 27.55
C ASN A 338 2.35 12.40 28.11
N VAL A 339 2.64 11.15 27.81
CA VAL A 339 3.87 10.50 28.23
C VAL A 339 5.04 11.08 27.43
N SER A 340 6.06 11.60 28.11
CA SER A 340 7.22 12.27 27.51
C SER A 340 8.34 11.32 27.07
N GLY A 341 8.35 10.07 27.57
CA GLY A 341 9.40 9.10 27.26
C GLY A 341 9.46 7.93 28.23
N VAL A 342 10.60 7.26 28.23
CA VAL A 342 10.94 6.17 29.16
C VAL A 342 12.14 6.55 30.01
N SER A 343 12.21 6.02 31.24
CA SER A 343 13.36 6.27 32.14
C SER A 343 14.67 5.70 31.55
N PRO A 344 15.85 6.28 31.90
CA PRO A 344 17.14 5.76 31.43
C PRO A 344 17.38 4.28 31.79
N LYS A 345 16.77 3.82 32.89
CA LYS A 345 16.83 2.43 33.34
C LYS A 345 16.07 1.51 32.36
N VAL A 346 14.86 1.91 32.00
CA VAL A 346 14.02 1.19 31.02
C VAL A 346 14.68 1.17 29.64
N MET A 347 15.25 2.29 29.19
CA MET A 347 15.93 2.34 27.90
C MET A 347 17.12 1.37 27.82
N ARG A 348 17.89 1.23 28.91
CA ARG A 348 18.97 0.23 28.97
C ARG A 348 18.42 -1.20 28.89
N GLN A 349 17.36 -1.49 29.64
CA GLN A 349 16.70 -2.80 29.57
C GLN A 349 16.20 -3.12 28.15
N PHE A 350 15.64 -2.15 27.44
CA PHE A 350 15.21 -2.31 26.04
C PHE A 350 16.37 -2.61 25.10
N ALA A 351 17.54 -1.98 25.31
CA ALA A 351 18.74 -2.22 24.51
C ALA A 351 19.38 -3.60 24.74
N ASP A 352 19.19 -4.17 25.93
CA ASP A 352 19.77 -5.47 26.33
C ASP A 352 18.83 -6.64 26.07
N TYR A 353 17.54 -6.39 25.88
CA TYR A 353 16.56 -7.43 25.64
C TYR A 353 16.64 -8.01 24.21
N CYS A 354 16.37 -9.30 24.02
CA CYS A 354 16.52 -9.99 22.74
C CYS A 354 15.38 -9.77 21.74
N TRP A 355 14.22 -9.27 22.17
CA TRP A 355 13.06 -8.94 21.34
C TRP A 355 12.62 -10.08 20.39
N PRO A 356 12.19 -11.25 20.87
CA PRO A 356 11.79 -12.36 20.00
C PRO A 356 10.62 -12.01 19.06
N GLY A 357 9.74 -11.08 19.46
CA GLY A 357 8.68 -10.52 18.60
C GLY A 357 9.06 -9.20 17.92
N ASN A 358 10.34 -8.83 17.96
CA ASN A 358 10.92 -7.69 17.26
C ASN A 358 10.14 -6.35 17.49
N ILE A 359 9.93 -5.57 16.43
CA ILE A 359 9.24 -4.28 16.49
C ILE A 359 7.77 -4.44 16.93
N ARG A 360 7.11 -5.53 16.53
CA ARG A 360 5.72 -5.78 16.92
C ARG A 360 5.59 -5.91 18.44
N GLN A 361 6.50 -6.62 19.07
CA GLN A 361 6.54 -6.78 20.53
C GLN A 361 6.84 -5.44 21.23
N LEU A 362 7.83 -4.70 20.74
CA LEU A 362 8.18 -3.38 21.32
C LEU A 362 7.00 -2.41 21.20
N LYS A 363 6.34 -2.34 20.04
CA LYS A 363 5.17 -1.50 19.82
C LYS A 363 4.05 -1.85 20.80
N TRP A 364 3.72 -3.14 20.90
CA TRP A 364 2.67 -3.61 21.81
C TRP A 364 2.97 -3.22 23.27
N LEU A 365 4.21 -3.45 23.72
CA LEU A 365 4.64 -3.13 25.09
C LEU A 365 4.49 -1.64 25.40
N ILE A 366 4.94 -0.76 24.51
CA ILE A 366 4.85 0.69 24.68
C ILE A 366 3.39 1.14 24.72
N HIS A 367 2.57 0.69 23.77
CA HIS A 367 1.14 1.04 23.73
C HIS A 367 0.43 0.59 25.01
N HIS A 368 0.72 -0.62 25.50
CA HIS A 368 0.14 -1.12 26.73
C HIS A 368 0.58 -0.31 27.96
N ALA A 369 1.87 0.00 28.09
CA ALA A 369 2.39 0.79 29.19
C ALA A 369 1.81 2.22 29.20
N VAL A 370 1.75 2.90 28.04
CA VAL A 370 1.17 4.25 27.93
C VAL A 370 -0.32 4.24 28.25
N ALA A 371 -1.06 3.22 27.82
CA ALA A 371 -2.50 3.13 28.11
C ALA A 371 -2.79 3.06 29.62
N LEU A 372 -1.96 2.32 30.36
CA LEU A 372 -2.18 2.05 31.80
C LEU A 372 -1.53 3.06 32.74
N THR A 373 -0.45 3.74 32.31
CA THR A 373 0.25 4.67 33.20
C THR A 373 -0.55 5.93 33.48
N SER A 374 -0.36 6.47 34.70
CA SER A 374 -0.76 7.84 35.09
C SER A 374 0.41 8.80 35.18
N ARG A 375 1.63 8.37 34.84
CA ARG A 375 2.87 9.15 34.95
C ARG A 375 3.25 9.76 33.60
N ASP A 376 3.99 10.86 33.63
CA ASP A 376 4.53 11.52 32.43
C ASP A 376 5.77 10.82 31.88
N LEU A 377 6.38 9.88 32.64
CA LEU A 377 7.56 9.10 32.23
C LEU A 377 7.35 7.63 32.58
N LEU A 378 7.52 6.74 31.60
CA LEU A 378 7.41 5.29 31.83
C LEU A 378 8.62 4.78 32.61
N ASP A 379 8.38 4.06 33.69
CA ASP A 379 9.41 3.38 34.48
C ASP A 379 9.18 1.86 34.52
N ALA A 380 10.09 1.15 35.17
CA ALA A 380 10.07 -0.32 35.24
C ALA A 380 8.76 -0.87 35.83
N ASP A 381 8.14 -0.13 36.76
CA ASP A 381 6.87 -0.50 37.37
C ASP A 381 5.71 -0.48 36.37
N ASP A 382 5.68 0.51 35.44
CA ASP A 382 4.67 0.62 34.39
C ASP A 382 4.76 -0.53 33.38
N LEU A 383 5.95 -1.10 33.23
CA LEU A 383 6.21 -2.27 32.39
C LEU A 383 5.98 -3.59 33.15
N SER A 384 5.96 -3.55 34.49
CA SER A 384 5.81 -4.75 35.33
C SER A 384 4.42 -5.38 35.25
N ALA A 385 3.38 -4.60 34.93
CA ALA A 385 2.06 -5.14 34.61
C ALA A 385 2.04 -5.96 33.30
N SER A 386 3.10 -5.80 32.46
CA SER A 386 3.38 -6.61 31.27
C SER A 386 4.59 -7.54 31.47
N SER A 387 5.01 -7.72 32.73
CA SER A 387 6.36 -8.12 33.16
C SER A 387 6.68 -9.60 33.10
N ASP A 388 5.79 -10.45 32.67
CA ASP A 388 6.19 -11.80 32.28
C ASP A 388 7.20 -11.78 31.10
N ILE A 389 7.27 -10.65 30.36
CA ILE A 389 8.24 -10.41 29.30
C ILE A 389 9.67 -10.14 29.82
N PHE A 390 9.81 -9.51 31.00
CA PHE A 390 11.11 -9.07 31.53
C PHE A 390 11.62 -9.86 32.74
N LYS A 391 10.78 -10.72 33.34
CA LYS A 391 11.18 -11.44 34.56
C LYS A 391 12.19 -12.52 34.32
N ASP A 392 12.29 -13.03 33.08
CA ASP A 392 13.28 -14.02 32.75
C ASP A 392 13.91 -13.71 31.37
N GLY A 393 15.25 -13.55 31.31
CA GLY A 393 16.01 -13.94 30.15
C GLY A 393 15.65 -15.41 29.81
N PRO A 394 16.05 -16.01 28.67
CA PRO A 394 15.48 -17.25 28.15
C PRO A 394 15.51 -18.38 29.17
N LYS A 395 14.57 -18.40 30.09
CA LYS A 395 14.23 -19.51 30.96
C LYS A 395 12.97 -20.17 30.41
N ALA A 396 13.08 -21.45 30.23
CA ALA A 396 12.01 -22.37 29.83
C ALA A 396 10.70 -22.04 30.57
N GLY A 397 9.72 -21.39 29.91
CA GLY A 397 8.43 -21.00 30.45
C GLY A 397 7.76 -19.83 29.70
N GLY A 398 8.50 -19.06 28.89
CA GLY A 398 7.92 -18.02 28.02
C GLY A 398 7.20 -18.67 26.82
N LEU A 399 6.15 -18.01 26.34
CA LEU A 399 5.45 -18.40 25.12
C LEU A 399 6.48 -18.65 24.00
N ASP A 400 6.61 -19.89 23.61
CA ASP A 400 7.47 -20.28 22.49
C ASP A 400 6.74 -19.88 21.19
N TYR A 401 7.19 -18.79 20.58
CA TYR A 401 6.60 -18.29 19.33
C TYR A 401 6.95 -19.18 18.11
N SER A 402 7.75 -20.21 18.29
CA SER A 402 7.94 -21.28 17.31
C SER A 402 6.81 -22.32 17.33
N VAL A 403 5.99 -22.31 18.39
CA VAL A 403 4.85 -23.19 18.55
C VAL A 403 3.64 -22.62 17.82
N PRO A 404 2.85 -23.43 17.10
CA PRO A 404 1.61 -22.99 16.45
C PRO A 404 0.70 -22.26 17.43
N PHE A 405 0.07 -21.15 17.00
CA PHE A 405 -0.79 -20.28 17.83
C PHE A 405 -1.80 -21.05 18.69
N GLN A 406 -2.43 -22.10 18.13
CA GLN A 406 -3.39 -22.93 18.87
C GLN A 406 -2.77 -23.74 20.02
N GLU A 407 -1.52 -24.10 19.86
CA GLU A 407 -0.78 -24.87 20.87
C GLU A 407 -0.29 -23.94 21.99
N ALA A 408 0.23 -22.77 21.62
CA ALA A 408 0.58 -21.71 22.56
C ALA A 408 -0.64 -21.21 23.36
N LEU A 409 -1.79 -21.05 22.71
CA LEU A 409 -3.04 -20.68 23.36
C LEU A 409 -3.51 -21.74 24.37
N LYS A 410 -3.35 -23.03 24.03
CA LYS A 410 -3.68 -24.15 24.89
C LYS A 410 -2.82 -24.16 26.17
N ASP A 411 -1.52 -23.92 26.03
CA ASP A 411 -0.59 -23.88 27.17
C ASP A 411 -0.83 -22.66 28.04
N LEU A 412 -1.12 -21.52 27.44
CA LEU A 412 -1.55 -20.32 28.14
C LEU A 412 -2.85 -20.55 28.93
N GLU A 413 -3.88 -21.13 28.31
CA GLU A 413 -5.14 -21.45 28.97
C GLU A 413 -4.93 -22.42 30.14
N LYS A 414 -4.07 -23.45 30.00
CA LYS A 414 -3.71 -24.35 31.09
C LYS A 414 -3.06 -23.62 32.26
N SER A 415 -2.10 -22.76 31.97
CA SER A 415 -1.38 -21.96 32.98
C SER A 415 -2.36 -21.08 33.77
N TYR A 416 -3.24 -20.34 33.07
CA TYR A 416 -4.24 -19.48 33.72
C TYR A 416 -5.23 -20.25 34.57
N ILE A 417 -5.71 -21.38 34.10
CA ILE A 417 -6.63 -22.24 34.85
C ILE A 417 -5.95 -22.84 36.08
N GLY A 418 -4.72 -23.33 35.93
CA GLY A 418 -3.92 -23.86 37.02
C GLY A 418 -3.66 -22.83 38.11
N HIS A 419 -3.26 -21.62 37.73
CA HIS A 419 -3.02 -20.52 38.66
C HIS A 419 -4.30 -20.09 39.39
N ALA A 420 -5.43 -20.00 38.68
CA ALA A 420 -6.71 -19.63 39.31
C ALA A 420 -7.20 -20.69 40.28
N LEU A 421 -6.99 -21.98 39.97
CA LEU A 421 -7.31 -23.09 40.88
C LEU A 421 -6.45 -23.07 42.13
N LEU A 422 -5.15 -22.83 42.00
CA LEU A 422 -4.24 -22.67 43.13
C LEU A 422 -4.62 -21.46 44.02
N SER A 423 -4.91 -20.31 43.39
CA SER A 423 -5.31 -19.10 44.11
C SER A 423 -6.65 -19.18 44.81
N ALA A 424 -7.51 -20.13 44.37
CA ALA A 424 -8.84 -20.38 44.91
C ALA A 424 -8.88 -21.64 45.80
N ASP A 425 -7.74 -22.16 46.26
CA ASP A 425 -7.66 -23.42 47.05
C ASP A 425 -8.49 -24.57 46.44
N ASN A 426 -8.39 -24.74 45.13
CA ASN A 426 -9.17 -25.71 44.34
C ASN A 426 -10.70 -25.49 44.33
N ASN A 427 -11.18 -24.36 44.82
CA ASN A 427 -12.60 -24.01 44.73
C ASN A 427 -12.93 -23.53 43.29
N ARG A 428 -13.57 -24.43 42.54
CA ARG A 428 -13.90 -24.21 41.11
C ARG A 428 -14.83 -23.04 40.87
N THR A 429 -15.72 -22.73 41.82
CA THR A 429 -16.64 -21.58 41.67
C THR A 429 -15.89 -20.28 41.82
N GLU A 430 -14.97 -20.18 42.78
CA GLU A 430 -14.13 -19.03 42.99
C GLU A 430 -13.08 -18.86 41.86
N ALA A 431 -12.48 -19.96 41.41
CA ALA A 431 -11.57 -19.95 40.26
C ALA A 431 -12.27 -19.48 38.98
N ALA A 432 -13.52 -19.85 38.76
CA ALA A 432 -14.32 -19.37 37.63
C ALA A 432 -14.58 -17.85 37.72
N ARG A 433 -14.80 -17.33 38.93
CA ARG A 433 -14.99 -15.91 39.22
C ARG A 433 -13.68 -15.13 38.94
N ILE A 434 -12.56 -15.65 39.40
CA ILE A 434 -11.22 -15.06 39.14
C ILE A 434 -10.94 -14.96 37.64
N LEU A 435 -11.27 -16.00 36.90
CA LEU A 435 -11.06 -16.08 35.44
C LEU A 435 -12.11 -15.33 34.62
N GLY A 436 -13.16 -14.78 35.21
CA GLY A 436 -14.24 -14.10 34.50
C GLY A 436 -15.07 -15.04 33.56
N VAL A 437 -15.09 -16.34 33.85
CA VAL A 437 -15.79 -17.32 33.02
C VAL A 437 -16.90 -18.04 33.84
N SER A 438 -17.86 -18.64 33.15
CA SER A 438 -18.85 -19.45 33.84
C SER A 438 -18.23 -20.74 34.39
N VAL A 439 -18.73 -21.23 35.51
CA VAL A 439 -18.30 -22.51 36.14
C VAL A 439 -18.39 -23.68 35.15
N ARG A 440 -19.39 -23.66 34.27
CA ARG A 440 -19.58 -24.67 33.22
C ARG A 440 -18.43 -24.65 32.19
N VAL A 441 -17.99 -23.46 31.78
CA VAL A 441 -16.84 -23.26 30.87
C VAL A 441 -15.56 -23.73 31.53
N LEU A 442 -15.34 -23.38 32.80
CA LEU A 442 -14.17 -23.82 33.56
C LEU A 442 -14.13 -25.35 33.66
N HIS A 443 -15.22 -26.01 34.03
CA HIS A 443 -15.31 -27.47 34.07
C HIS A 443 -15.01 -28.14 32.72
N TYR A 444 -15.53 -27.59 31.64
CA TYR A 444 -15.23 -28.11 30.30
C TYR A 444 -13.72 -28.00 30.00
N LYS A 445 -13.10 -26.86 30.31
CA LYS A 445 -11.66 -26.66 30.07
C LYS A 445 -10.77 -27.50 30.96
N ILE A 446 -11.10 -27.68 32.25
CA ILE A 446 -10.39 -28.57 33.16
C ILE A 446 -10.42 -30.03 32.59
N ARG A 447 -11.59 -30.50 32.17
CA ARG A 447 -11.73 -31.84 31.57
C ARG A 447 -10.98 -31.96 30.24
N LYS A 448 -11.02 -30.94 29.42
CA LYS A 448 -10.35 -30.89 28.10
C LYS A 448 -8.83 -30.94 28.22
N TYR A 449 -8.27 -30.32 29.25
CA TYR A 449 -6.83 -30.16 29.45
C TYR A 449 -6.22 -31.13 30.50
N GLY A 450 -7.03 -31.92 31.16
CA GLY A 450 -6.59 -32.89 32.17
C GLY A 450 -6.01 -32.28 33.45
N LEU A 451 -6.59 -31.12 33.87
CA LEU A 451 -6.20 -30.37 35.07
C LEU A 451 -7.04 -30.80 36.29
#